data_43e26d62756504e0074fc1b340450172
#
_entry.id   43e26d62756504e0074fc1b340450172
#
_cell.length_a   1.000
_cell.length_b   1.000
_cell.length_c   1.000
_cell.angle_alpha   90.00
_cell.angle_beta   90.00
_cell.angle_gamma   90.00
#
_symmetry.space_group_name_H-M   'P 1'
#
loop_
_entity.id
_entity.type
_entity.pdbx_description
1 polymer ?
#
loop_
_entity_poly.entity_id
_entity_poly.type
_entity_poly.pdbx_seq_one_letter_code
_entity_poly.pdbx_strand_id
1 'polypeptide(L)'
;TTTLALGPALTEEEALRKLRSYAQQNVVLQSFYGQGYFDTITPPVIRRNVVEDPGWYTAYTPYQPEISQGRLEALLNFQTMVQELTGLPIANASLLDEATAVAEAVGLMARTNKKGNRVILDRRLHPQVVAVTAERARTLGLEVEIADVSSGVVGESLIGVVLAYPGTEGDIVDVRGAIEDIHSRGGLAAIATDLLALQLLESPGTLGADIAVGSSQRFGVPLFFGGPHAAFMAVTEKLKRQLAGRIVGVSKDAEGRPAYRLALQTREQHIRRERATSNICTAQALLAVCAAMYAIWHGPAGLRAIAERVHQYASDFAQAVGDKVVHENFFDTVTVECDAPAIVAAAAEAGYLVRSLGDSKVSVSFGEGATREDVEKLAQLFGATATESEARPLPLPRTTETLTHPIFSSVHSETQMLRYLRELKDKDLALDRTMIPLGS
;
A
#
# COMPACT_ATOMS: atom_id res chain seq x y z
N THR A 1 -16.46 36.40 -25.92
CA THR A 1 -15.62 36.20 -24.69
C THR A 1 -16.52 36.43 -23.48
N THR A 2 -16.83 35.38 -22.74
CA THR A 2 -17.63 35.52 -21.53
C THR A 2 -16.70 36.07 -20.44
N THR A 3 -17.05 37.24 -19.91
CA THR A 3 -16.31 37.81 -18.75
C THR A 3 -16.71 37.03 -17.52
N LEU A 4 -15.74 36.39 -16.86
CA LEU A 4 -15.97 35.71 -15.58
C LEU A 4 -16.14 36.77 -14.47
N ALA A 5 -17.19 36.64 -13.68
CA ALA A 5 -17.42 37.48 -12.50
C ALA A 5 -16.53 37.04 -11.34
N LEU A 6 -15.21 37.18 -11.51
CA LEU A 6 -14.23 36.93 -10.47
C LEU A 6 -13.94 38.23 -9.70
N GLY A 7 -13.77 38.12 -8.40
CA GLY A 7 -13.27 39.21 -7.59
C GLY A 7 -11.83 39.61 -7.96
N PRO A 8 -11.26 40.67 -7.38
CA PRO A 8 -9.88 41.06 -7.61
C PRO A 8 -8.93 39.93 -7.19
N ALA A 9 -7.77 39.87 -7.86
CA ALA A 9 -6.72 38.93 -7.50
C ALA A 9 -6.23 39.20 -6.05
N LEU A 10 -6.02 38.14 -5.31
CA LEU A 10 -5.41 38.23 -3.97
C LEU A 10 -3.89 38.31 -4.08
N THR A 11 -3.26 39.00 -3.15
CA THR A 11 -1.82 38.86 -2.94
C THR A 11 -1.48 37.47 -2.39
N GLU A 12 -0.24 37.03 -2.49
CA GLU A 12 0.20 35.74 -1.96
C GLU A 12 -0.10 35.62 -0.46
N GLU A 13 0.16 36.66 0.32
CA GLU A 13 -0.14 36.68 1.76
C GLU A 13 -1.64 36.55 2.05
N GLU A 14 -2.48 37.25 1.29
CA GLU A 14 -3.95 37.15 1.44
C GLU A 14 -4.46 35.76 1.08
N ALA A 15 -3.95 35.18 0.00
CA ALA A 15 -4.29 33.84 -0.42
C ALA A 15 -3.88 32.80 0.65
N LEU A 16 -2.66 32.87 1.18
CA LEU A 16 -2.19 32.00 2.26
C LEU A 16 -3.01 32.16 3.54
N ARG A 17 -3.35 33.38 3.91
CA ARG A 17 -4.20 33.66 5.08
C ARG A 17 -5.59 33.06 4.91
N LYS A 18 -6.17 33.19 3.72
CA LYS A 18 -7.46 32.60 3.39
C LYS A 18 -7.43 31.08 3.43
N LEU A 19 -6.40 30.44 2.86
CA LEU A 19 -6.21 29.00 2.92
C LEU A 19 -6.04 28.50 4.36
N ARG A 20 -5.25 29.20 5.18
CA ARG A 20 -5.12 28.89 6.62
C ARG A 20 -6.45 28.97 7.35
N SER A 21 -7.29 30.00 7.03
CA SER A 21 -8.62 30.10 7.65
C SER A 21 -9.54 28.92 7.28
N TYR A 22 -9.42 28.36 6.09
CA TYR A 22 -10.14 27.15 5.72
C TYR A 22 -9.57 25.92 6.43
N ALA A 23 -8.26 25.79 6.49
CA ALA A 23 -7.61 24.69 7.20
C ALA A 23 -8.00 24.64 8.69
N GLN A 24 -8.13 25.80 9.35
CA GLN A 24 -8.55 25.91 10.75
C GLN A 24 -10.01 25.51 11.02
N GLN A 25 -10.84 25.40 9.97
CA GLN A 25 -12.23 24.92 10.10
C GLN A 25 -12.32 23.38 10.06
N ASN A 26 -11.24 22.69 9.69
CA ASN A 26 -11.21 21.23 9.70
C ASN A 26 -11.06 20.72 11.14
N VAL A 27 -11.81 19.67 11.45
CA VAL A 27 -11.60 18.90 12.68
C VAL A 27 -10.56 17.83 12.37
N VAL A 28 -9.38 17.94 13.00
CA VAL A 28 -8.29 16.99 12.81
C VAL A 28 -8.29 16.02 13.99
N LEU A 29 -8.61 14.75 13.71
CA LEU A 29 -8.59 13.67 14.69
C LEU A 29 -7.38 12.75 14.39
N GLN A 30 -6.76 12.19 15.42
CA GLN A 30 -5.77 11.15 15.25
C GLN A 30 -6.46 9.88 14.78
N SER A 31 -5.96 9.33 13.65
CA SER A 31 -6.64 8.23 12.98
C SER A 31 -6.21 6.87 13.52
N PHE A 32 -7.19 6.13 14.04
CA PHE A 32 -7.13 4.69 14.33
C PHE A 32 -8.16 3.94 13.48
N TYR A 33 -8.49 4.51 12.33
CA TYR A 33 -9.53 4.00 11.43
C TYR A 33 -9.08 2.75 10.66
N GLY A 34 -7.81 2.69 10.29
CA GLY A 34 -7.26 1.61 9.47
C GLY A 34 -7.84 1.58 8.06
N GLN A 35 -8.26 0.39 7.62
CA GLN A 35 -8.89 0.16 6.32
C GLN A 35 -7.97 0.56 5.14
N GLY A 36 -6.65 0.37 5.30
CA GLY A 36 -5.64 0.75 4.32
C GLY A 36 -5.11 2.18 4.46
N TYR A 37 -5.58 2.94 5.47
CA TYR A 37 -5.17 4.33 5.74
C TYR A 37 -4.60 4.42 7.16
N PHE A 38 -3.31 4.66 7.27
CA PHE A 38 -2.59 4.67 8.55
C PHE A 38 -1.81 5.96 8.72
N ASP A 39 -1.80 6.49 9.94
CA ASP A 39 -0.82 7.49 10.30
C ASP A 39 0.58 6.88 10.26
N THR A 40 1.49 7.57 9.57
CA THR A 40 2.87 7.16 9.40
C THR A 40 3.80 8.35 9.60
N ILE A 41 5.01 8.11 10.06
CA ILE A 41 6.00 9.16 10.31
C ILE A 41 6.91 9.26 9.10
N THR A 42 6.70 10.29 8.28
CA THR A 42 7.61 10.58 7.18
C THR A 42 8.93 11.14 7.73
N PRO A 43 10.08 10.47 7.55
CA PRO A 43 11.36 11.01 7.99
C PRO A 43 11.60 12.41 7.41
N PRO A 44 12.01 13.42 8.24
CA PRO A 44 12.19 14.79 7.77
C PRO A 44 13.12 14.92 6.57
N VAL A 45 14.14 14.07 6.48
CA VAL A 45 15.07 14.06 5.34
C VAL A 45 14.39 13.64 4.03
N ILE A 46 13.44 12.71 4.07
CA ILE A 46 12.66 12.30 2.89
C ILE A 46 11.65 13.41 2.56
N ARG A 47 10.96 13.94 3.56
CA ARG A 47 9.99 15.01 3.34
C ARG A 47 10.62 16.21 2.63
N ARG A 48 11.73 16.75 3.17
CA ARG A 48 12.41 17.93 2.61
C ARG A 48 13.04 17.68 1.24
N ASN A 49 13.58 16.49 1.01
CA ASN A 49 14.41 16.20 -0.16
C ASN A 49 13.72 15.36 -1.24
N VAL A 50 12.46 14.98 -1.06
CA VAL A 50 11.62 14.30 -2.06
C VAL A 50 10.30 15.04 -2.19
N VAL A 51 9.49 15.11 -1.12
CA VAL A 51 8.11 15.64 -1.19
C VAL A 51 8.08 17.14 -1.44
N GLU A 52 8.98 17.89 -0.81
CA GLU A 52 9.08 19.36 -0.89
C GLU A 52 10.16 19.84 -1.89
N ASP A 53 10.88 18.93 -2.54
CA ASP A 53 11.95 19.26 -3.50
C ASP A 53 11.41 19.29 -4.94
N PRO A 54 11.45 20.48 -5.62
CA PRO A 54 10.92 20.61 -6.97
C PRO A 54 11.66 19.75 -8.00
N GLY A 55 12.90 19.33 -7.76
CA GLY A 55 13.61 18.39 -8.61
C GLY A 55 12.94 17.00 -8.68
N TRP A 56 12.15 16.65 -7.68
CA TRP A 56 11.37 15.43 -7.66
C TRP A 56 9.91 15.64 -8.08
N TYR A 57 9.20 16.61 -7.49
CA TYR A 57 7.77 16.75 -7.70
C TYR A 57 7.40 17.49 -9.00
N THR A 58 8.32 18.23 -9.64
CA THR A 58 8.07 18.81 -10.97
C THR A 58 8.49 17.88 -12.11
N ALA A 59 9.18 16.79 -11.81
CA ALA A 59 9.64 15.86 -12.80
C ALA A 59 8.48 15.03 -13.38
N TYR A 60 8.45 14.89 -14.70
CA TYR A 60 7.46 14.06 -15.38
C TYR A 60 7.67 12.57 -15.10
N THR A 61 6.67 11.75 -15.36
CA THR A 61 6.77 10.30 -15.22
C THR A 61 8.00 9.78 -16.00
N PRO A 62 8.83 8.91 -15.41
CA PRO A 62 10.13 8.53 -15.99
C PRO A 62 9.98 7.53 -17.14
N TYR A 63 9.41 7.96 -18.27
CA TYR A 63 9.29 7.15 -19.48
C TYR A 63 10.52 7.19 -20.36
N GLN A 64 11.29 8.28 -20.31
CA GLN A 64 12.48 8.49 -21.11
C GLN A 64 13.74 8.18 -20.27
N PRO A 65 14.40 7.04 -20.50
CA PRO A 65 15.55 6.64 -19.71
C PRO A 65 16.69 7.65 -19.74
N GLU A 66 16.82 8.38 -20.85
CA GLU A 66 17.91 9.35 -21.10
C GLU A 66 17.90 10.50 -20.08
N ILE A 67 16.74 10.82 -19.50
CA ILE A 67 16.57 11.96 -18.60
C ILE A 67 16.02 11.57 -17.22
N SER A 68 15.97 10.29 -16.90
CA SER A 68 15.26 9.77 -15.73
C SER A 68 15.99 8.63 -15.02
N GLN A 69 17.31 8.56 -15.14
CA GLN A 69 18.10 7.44 -14.58
C GLN A 69 17.97 7.33 -13.06
N GLY A 70 17.93 8.47 -12.35
CA GLY A 70 17.79 8.48 -10.90
C GLY A 70 16.40 8.05 -10.43
N ARG A 71 15.32 8.53 -11.08
CA ARG A 71 13.96 8.10 -10.76
C ARG A 71 13.70 6.65 -11.13
N LEU A 72 14.29 6.16 -12.21
CA LEU A 72 14.23 4.74 -12.58
C LEU A 72 14.95 3.87 -11.56
N GLU A 73 16.11 4.30 -11.05
CA GLU A 73 16.80 3.62 -9.95
C GLU A 73 15.95 3.60 -8.67
N ALA A 74 15.35 4.72 -8.29
CA ALA A 74 14.45 4.79 -7.14
C ALA A 74 13.24 3.86 -7.28
N LEU A 75 12.65 3.77 -8.48
CA LEU A 75 11.54 2.85 -8.76
C LEU A 75 12.00 1.38 -8.80
N LEU A 76 13.24 1.11 -9.20
CA LEU A 76 13.82 -0.23 -9.08
C LEU A 76 13.98 -0.64 -7.62
N ASN A 77 14.39 0.29 -6.74
CA ASN A 77 14.42 0.05 -5.30
C ASN A 77 13.03 -0.26 -4.74
N PHE A 78 11.99 0.44 -5.21
CA PHE A 78 10.59 0.12 -4.87
C PHE A 78 10.22 -1.30 -5.29
N GLN A 79 10.53 -1.70 -6.52
CA GLN A 79 10.28 -3.06 -7.00
C GLN A 79 11.00 -4.11 -6.15
N THR A 80 12.27 -3.87 -5.83
CA THR A 80 13.08 -4.77 -5.01
C THR A 80 12.49 -4.92 -3.60
N MET A 81 12.06 -3.81 -2.99
CA MET A 81 11.37 -3.82 -1.70
C MET A 81 10.11 -4.70 -1.74
N VAL A 82 9.27 -4.50 -2.75
CA VAL A 82 8.02 -5.28 -2.89
C VAL A 82 8.31 -6.75 -3.14
N GLN A 83 9.28 -7.08 -3.99
CA GLN A 83 9.69 -8.47 -4.27
C GLN A 83 10.14 -9.19 -3.00
N GLU A 84 11.02 -8.57 -2.22
CA GLU A 84 11.57 -9.19 -1.02
C GLU A 84 10.54 -9.33 0.11
N LEU A 85 9.64 -8.36 0.25
CA LEU A 85 8.57 -8.44 1.25
C LEU A 85 7.50 -9.47 0.88
N THR A 86 7.09 -9.50 -0.38
CA THR A 86 6.04 -10.42 -0.85
C THR A 86 6.55 -11.84 -1.16
N GLY A 87 7.86 -12.03 -1.30
CA GLY A 87 8.45 -13.30 -1.71
C GLY A 87 8.15 -13.69 -3.16
N LEU A 88 7.70 -12.74 -3.99
CA LEU A 88 7.40 -12.95 -5.40
C LEU A 88 8.43 -12.28 -6.31
N PRO A 89 8.91 -12.96 -7.37
CA PRO A 89 10.12 -12.55 -8.10
C PRO A 89 9.96 -11.32 -8.99
N ILE A 90 8.74 -10.95 -9.37
CA ILE A 90 8.50 -9.84 -10.31
C ILE A 90 7.51 -8.86 -9.70
N ALA A 91 7.91 -7.61 -9.51
CA ALA A 91 7.05 -6.52 -9.07
C ALA A 91 7.03 -5.38 -10.11
N ASN A 92 5.94 -4.62 -10.13
CA ASN A 92 5.83 -3.40 -10.92
C ASN A 92 6.40 -2.18 -10.18
N ALA A 93 6.54 -1.07 -10.91
CA ALA A 93 7.09 0.18 -10.39
C ALA A 93 6.05 1.05 -9.65
N SER A 94 4.83 0.69 -9.60
CA SER A 94 3.68 1.07 -8.77
C SER A 94 2.36 0.97 -9.51
N LEU A 95 1.27 1.10 -8.76
CA LEU A 95 -0.11 1.31 -9.23
C LEU A 95 -0.73 2.48 -8.47
N LEU A 96 -2.01 2.78 -8.71
CA LEU A 96 -2.69 3.93 -8.14
C LEU A 96 -2.95 3.73 -6.63
N ASP A 97 -3.79 2.76 -6.30
CA ASP A 97 -4.20 2.37 -4.95
C ASP A 97 -4.45 0.87 -4.85
N GLU A 98 -4.70 0.37 -3.66
CA GLU A 98 -4.94 -1.05 -3.42
C GLU A 98 -6.17 -1.58 -4.19
N ALA A 99 -7.27 -0.85 -4.18
CA ALA A 99 -8.49 -1.26 -4.86
C ALA A 99 -8.28 -1.41 -6.37
N THR A 100 -7.56 -0.47 -6.98
CA THR A 100 -7.15 -0.54 -8.39
C THR A 100 -6.18 -1.69 -8.63
N ALA A 101 -5.24 -1.93 -7.72
CA ALA A 101 -4.29 -3.04 -7.84
C ALA A 101 -4.98 -4.40 -7.80
N VAL A 102 -5.95 -4.58 -6.89
CA VAL A 102 -6.78 -5.80 -6.85
C VAL A 102 -7.61 -5.96 -8.12
N ALA A 103 -8.22 -4.88 -8.63
CA ALA A 103 -8.97 -4.92 -9.89
C ALA A 103 -8.07 -5.29 -11.08
N GLU A 104 -6.83 -4.81 -11.12
CA GLU A 104 -5.85 -5.20 -12.15
C GLU A 104 -5.39 -6.66 -11.99
N ALA A 105 -5.29 -7.18 -10.75
CA ALA A 105 -5.01 -8.59 -10.49
C ALA A 105 -6.13 -9.49 -11.05
N VAL A 106 -7.40 -9.13 -10.83
CA VAL A 106 -8.55 -9.82 -11.43
C VAL A 106 -8.51 -9.74 -12.96
N GLY A 107 -8.18 -8.60 -13.53
CA GLY A 107 -7.97 -8.46 -14.97
C GLY A 107 -6.83 -9.34 -15.49
N LEU A 108 -5.75 -9.49 -14.71
CA LEU A 108 -4.66 -10.42 -15.03
C LEU A 108 -5.13 -11.88 -15.00
N MET A 109 -5.90 -12.28 -13.99
CA MET A 109 -6.50 -13.62 -13.92
C MET A 109 -7.35 -13.91 -15.15
N ALA A 110 -8.23 -12.97 -15.55
CA ALA A 110 -9.08 -13.09 -16.73
C ALA A 110 -8.30 -13.18 -18.05
N ARG A 111 -7.18 -12.48 -18.16
CA ARG A 111 -6.30 -12.58 -19.33
C ARG A 111 -5.54 -13.91 -19.40
N THR A 112 -5.19 -14.47 -18.24
CA THR A 112 -4.39 -15.69 -18.14
C THR A 112 -5.24 -16.96 -18.24
N ASN A 113 -6.36 -17.01 -17.49
CA ASN A 113 -7.25 -18.15 -17.45
C ASN A 113 -8.49 -17.90 -18.32
N LYS A 114 -8.54 -18.56 -19.49
CA LYS A 114 -9.63 -18.43 -20.47
C LYS A 114 -10.71 -19.53 -20.33
N LYS A 115 -10.56 -20.43 -19.36
CA LYS A 115 -11.46 -21.57 -19.18
C LYS A 115 -12.63 -21.25 -18.26
N GLY A 116 -12.56 -20.14 -17.55
CA GLY A 116 -13.60 -19.71 -16.61
C GLY A 116 -13.97 -18.24 -16.81
N ASN A 117 -15.00 -17.82 -16.10
CA ASN A 117 -15.49 -16.43 -16.04
C ASN A 117 -15.88 -16.00 -14.62
N ARG A 118 -15.62 -16.83 -13.60
CA ARG A 118 -15.98 -16.56 -12.21
C ARG A 118 -14.75 -16.18 -11.39
N VAL A 119 -14.88 -15.10 -10.61
CA VAL A 119 -13.89 -14.65 -9.62
C VAL A 119 -14.54 -14.58 -8.24
N ILE A 120 -13.82 -14.99 -7.21
CA ILE A 120 -14.26 -14.86 -5.83
C ILE A 120 -13.42 -13.79 -5.14
N LEU A 121 -14.09 -12.86 -4.47
CA LEU A 121 -13.49 -11.87 -3.59
C LEU A 121 -13.77 -12.30 -2.14
N ASP A 122 -12.71 -12.44 -1.36
CA ASP A 122 -12.84 -12.71 0.07
C ASP A 122 -13.62 -11.57 0.73
N ARG A 123 -14.66 -11.92 1.53
CA ARG A 123 -15.45 -10.93 2.28
C ARG A 123 -14.62 -10.11 3.25
N ARG A 124 -13.42 -10.59 3.62
CA ARG A 124 -12.48 -9.93 4.53
C ARG A 124 -11.62 -8.85 3.86
N LEU A 125 -11.75 -8.65 2.55
CA LEU A 125 -11.14 -7.50 1.87
C LEU A 125 -11.76 -6.19 2.35
N HIS A 126 -11.02 -5.09 2.25
CA HIS A 126 -11.56 -3.77 2.56
C HIS A 126 -12.79 -3.46 1.68
N PRO A 127 -13.84 -2.83 2.23
CA PRO A 127 -15.09 -2.55 1.49
C PRO A 127 -14.88 -1.80 0.17
N GLN A 128 -13.97 -0.80 0.15
CA GLN A 128 -13.65 -0.06 -1.07
C GLN A 128 -12.94 -0.95 -2.11
N VAL A 129 -12.14 -1.90 -1.67
CA VAL A 129 -11.46 -2.86 -2.56
C VAL A 129 -12.50 -3.76 -3.21
N VAL A 130 -13.44 -4.30 -2.43
CA VAL A 130 -14.55 -5.12 -2.93
C VAL A 130 -15.38 -4.32 -3.94
N ALA A 131 -15.79 -3.11 -3.61
CA ALA A 131 -16.64 -2.28 -4.47
C ALA A 131 -16.01 -1.99 -5.83
N VAL A 132 -14.77 -1.48 -5.84
CA VAL A 132 -14.05 -1.14 -7.09
C VAL A 132 -13.77 -2.40 -7.92
N THR A 133 -13.30 -3.46 -7.27
CA THR A 133 -12.94 -4.70 -7.96
C THR A 133 -14.15 -5.39 -8.56
N ALA A 134 -15.25 -5.49 -7.81
CA ALA A 134 -16.48 -6.11 -8.29
C ALA A 134 -17.05 -5.38 -9.50
N GLU A 135 -17.06 -4.04 -9.49
CA GLU A 135 -17.55 -3.25 -10.63
C GLU A 135 -16.65 -3.42 -11.86
N ARG A 136 -15.32 -3.33 -11.68
CA ARG A 136 -14.36 -3.58 -12.77
C ARG A 136 -14.49 -4.99 -13.34
N ALA A 137 -14.65 -6.01 -12.50
CA ALA A 137 -14.81 -7.41 -12.93
C ALA A 137 -16.10 -7.60 -13.75
N ARG A 138 -17.23 -7.02 -13.32
CA ARG A 138 -18.49 -7.07 -14.08
C ARG A 138 -18.38 -6.42 -15.44
N THR A 139 -17.66 -5.29 -15.58
CA THR A 139 -17.43 -4.64 -16.89
C THR A 139 -16.58 -5.52 -17.83
N LEU A 140 -15.80 -6.46 -17.28
CA LEU A 140 -15.07 -7.48 -18.05
C LEU A 140 -15.91 -8.71 -18.39
N GLY A 141 -17.21 -8.73 -18.01
CA GLY A 141 -18.10 -9.86 -18.21
C GLY A 141 -17.86 -11.03 -17.24
N LEU A 142 -17.23 -10.77 -16.09
CA LEU A 142 -16.98 -11.79 -15.08
C LEU A 142 -18.14 -11.89 -14.09
N GLU A 143 -18.39 -13.10 -13.65
CA GLU A 143 -19.24 -13.39 -12.50
C GLU A 143 -18.43 -13.15 -11.21
N VAL A 144 -18.96 -12.30 -10.33
CA VAL A 144 -18.30 -11.93 -9.08
C VAL A 144 -19.08 -12.51 -7.91
N GLU A 145 -18.39 -13.28 -7.11
CA GLU A 145 -18.90 -13.77 -5.82
C GLU A 145 -18.11 -13.15 -4.68
N ILE A 146 -18.79 -12.75 -3.61
CA ILE A 146 -18.17 -12.29 -2.36
C ILE A 146 -18.47 -13.37 -1.32
N ALA A 147 -17.45 -14.06 -0.85
CA ALA A 147 -17.61 -15.22 0.03
C ALA A 147 -16.53 -15.26 1.12
N ASP A 148 -16.82 -16.04 2.15
CA ASP A 148 -15.80 -16.48 3.10
C ASP A 148 -15.06 -17.67 2.49
N VAL A 149 -13.78 -17.49 2.23
CA VAL A 149 -12.94 -18.50 1.59
C VAL A 149 -12.06 -19.27 2.59
N SER A 150 -12.21 -19.03 3.89
CA SER A 150 -11.43 -19.70 4.94
C SER A 150 -11.70 -21.20 5.01
N SER A 151 -12.90 -21.63 4.63
CA SER A 151 -13.33 -23.04 4.59
C SER A 151 -13.18 -23.70 3.22
N GLY A 152 -12.49 -23.06 2.28
CA GLY A 152 -12.28 -23.54 0.91
C GLY A 152 -13.18 -22.85 -0.12
N VAL A 153 -13.01 -23.23 -1.37
CA VAL A 153 -13.67 -22.64 -2.53
C VAL A 153 -14.60 -23.66 -3.18
N VAL A 154 -15.81 -23.26 -3.51
CA VAL A 154 -16.80 -24.14 -4.16
C VAL A 154 -17.15 -23.67 -5.58
N GLY A 155 -17.62 -24.59 -6.42
CA GLY A 155 -18.12 -24.33 -7.77
C GLY A 155 -17.06 -24.46 -8.86
N GLU A 156 -17.50 -24.26 -10.11
CA GLU A 156 -16.73 -24.43 -11.34
C GLU A 156 -16.42 -23.09 -12.01
N SER A 157 -15.72 -23.15 -13.16
CA SER A 157 -15.39 -21.97 -14.00
C SER A 157 -14.58 -20.89 -13.30
N LEU A 158 -13.84 -21.26 -12.26
CA LEU A 158 -13.05 -20.33 -11.46
C LEU A 158 -11.81 -19.84 -12.22
N ILE A 159 -11.67 -18.51 -12.37
CA ILE A 159 -10.42 -17.91 -12.90
C ILE A 159 -9.43 -17.61 -11.78
N GLY A 160 -9.90 -17.31 -10.60
CA GLY A 160 -9.09 -17.07 -9.42
C GLY A 160 -9.86 -16.50 -8.24
N VAL A 161 -9.15 -16.32 -7.16
CA VAL A 161 -9.66 -15.79 -5.88
C VAL A 161 -8.72 -14.70 -5.38
N VAL A 162 -9.29 -13.65 -4.79
CA VAL A 162 -8.55 -12.64 -4.04
C VAL A 162 -8.77 -12.86 -2.55
N LEU A 163 -7.71 -13.15 -1.83
CA LEU A 163 -7.67 -13.42 -0.39
C LEU A 163 -7.21 -12.16 0.36
N ALA A 164 -7.74 -11.93 1.55
CA ALA A 164 -7.29 -10.87 2.46
C ALA A 164 -6.28 -11.42 3.49
N TYR A 165 -5.16 -10.71 3.70
CA TYR A 165 -4.11 -11.12 4.65
C TYR A 165 -3.28 -9.92 5.12
N PRO A 166 -3.57 -9.32 6.28
CA PRO A 166 -4.74 -9.52 7.17
C PRO A 166 -6.08 -9.12 6.57
N GLY A 167 -7.19 -9.51 7.24
CA GLY A 167 -8.54 -9.11 6.89
C GLY A 167 -8.88 -7.68 7.35
N THR A 168 -10.00 -7.16 6.86
CA THR A 168 -10.45 -5.77 7.12
C THR A 168 -10.86 -5.50 8.58
N GLU A 169 -11.23 -6.55 9.31
CA GLU A 169 -11.52 -6.50 10.76
C GLU A 169 -10.28 -6.82 11.62
N GLY A 170 -9.12 -6.99 10.98
CA GLY A 170 -7.84 -7.28 11.62
C GLY A 170 -7.48 -8.77 11.68
N ASP A 171 -8.42 -9.66 11.38
CA ASP A 171 -8.26 -11.11 11.49
C ASP A 171 -7.17 -11.65 10.57
N ILE A 172 -6.38 -12.59 11.09
CA ILE A 172 -5.38 -13.34 10.34
C ILE A 172 -5.82 -14.80 10.27
N VAL A 173 -6.03 -15.28 9.05
CA VAL A 173 -6.42 -16.66 8.76
C VAL A 173 -5.33 -17.36 7.96
N ASP A 174 -5.13 -18.64 8.22
CA ASP A 174 -4.25 -19.45 7.39
C ASP A 174 -4.87 -19.69 6.00
N VAL A 175 -4.28 -19.07 5.00
CA VAL A 175 -4.79 -19.10 3.62
C VAL A 175 -4.20 -20.24 2.77
N ARG A 176 -3.26 -21.06 3.30
CA ARG A 176 -2.56 -22.11 2.54
C ARG A 176 -3.52 -23.14 1.97
N GLY A 177 -4.43 -23.65 2.80
CA GLY A 177 -5.43 -24.62 2.35
C GLY A 177 -6.37 -24.06 1.26
N ALA A 178 -6.76 -22.79 1.37
CA ALA A 178 -7.54 -22.12 0.32
C ALA A 178 -6.75 -21.98 -0.99
N ILE A 179 -5.47 -21.64 -0.92
CA ILE A 179 -4.59 -21.54 -2.10
C ILE A 179 -4.44 -22.89 -2.80
N GLU A 180 -4.23 -23.97 -2.05
CA GLU A 180 -4.15 -25.34 -2.59
C GLU A 180 -5.47 -25.73 -3.30
N ASP A 181 -6.62 -25.44 -2.71
CA ASP A 181 -7.92 -25.70 -3.32
C ASP A 181 -8.14 -24.90 -4.60
N ILE A 182 -7.79 -23.58 -4.60
CA ILE A 182 -7.85 -22.73 -5.78
C ILE A 182 -7.01 -23.31 -6.93
N HIS A 183 -5.77 -23.71 -6.66
CA HIS A 183 -4.87 -24.29 -7.65
C HIS A 183 -5.37 -25.62 -8.17
N SER A 184 -5.95 -26.47 -7.32
CA SER A 184 -6.53 -27.77 -7.74
C SER A 184 -7.64 -27.59 -8.78
N ARG A 185 -8.33 -26.45 -8.74
CA ARG A 185 -9.41 -26.06 -9.70
C ARG A 185 -8.87 -25.30 -10.91
N GLY A 186 -7.57 -25.06 -10.99
CA GLY A 186 -6.92 -24.33 -12.08
C GLY A 186 -7.11 -22.82 -12.00
N GLY A 187 -7.55 -22.28 -10.87
CA GLY A 187 -7.63 -20.86 -10.59
C GLY A 187 -6.27 -20.27 -10.17
N LEU A 188 -6.17 -18.94 -10.13
CA LEU A 188 -5.03 -18.19 -9.60
C LEU A 188 -5.38 -17.64 -8.21
N ALA A 189 -4.42 -17.69 -7.29
CA ALA A 189 -4.54 -17.12 -5.97
C ALA A 189 -3.84 -15.75 -5.88
N ALA A 190 -4.59 -14.69 -5.61
CA ALA A 190 -4.05 -13.38 -5.27
C ALA A 190 -4.24 -13.09 -3.78
N ILE A 191 -3.24 -12.50 -3.15
CA ILE A 191 -3.31 -12.03 -1.76
C ILE A 191 -3.25 -10.50 -1.76
N ALA A 192 -4.28 -9.85 -1.20
CA ALA A 192 -4.23 -8.45 -0.80
C ALA A 192 -3.60 -8.35 0.59
N THR A 193 -2.51 -7.60 0.73
CA THR A 193 -1.67 -7.63 1.94
C THR A 193 -1.05 -6.27 2.27
N ASP A 194 -0.60 -6.15 3.51
CA ASP A 194 0.09 -4.99 4.07
C ASP A 194 1.59 -5.28 4.20
N LEU A 195 2.42 -4.43 3.59
CA LEU A 195 3.89 -4.59 3.60
C LEU A 195 4.50 -4.53 5.00
N LEU A 196 3.90 -3.78 5.94
CA LEU A 196 4.40 -3.72 7.31
C LEU A 196 4.08 -5.01 8.07
N ALA A 197 2.88 -5.55 7.88
CA ALA A 197 2.50 -6.85 8.44
C ALA A 197 3.46 -7.96 7.97
N LEU A 198 3.94 -7.89 6.72
CA LEU A 198 4.90 -8.85 6.17
C LEU A 198 6.33 -8.77 6.78
N GLN A 199 6.59 -7.83 7.68
CA GLN A 199 7.81 -7.89 8.50
C GLN A 199 7.73 -9.00 9.56
N LEU A 200 6.51 -9.36 9.98
CA LEU A 200 6.25 -10.35 11.03
C LEU A 200 5.49 -11.57 10.53
N LEU A 201 4.70 -11.44 9.48
CA LEU A 201 3.90 -12.50 8.87
C LEU A 201 4.59 -13.11 7.66
N GLU A 202 4.35 -14.40 7.43
CA GLU A 202 4.92 -15.12 6.29
C GLU A 202 4.47 -14.50 4.96
N SER A 203 5.36 -14.50 3.99
CA SER A 203 5.15 -13.83 2.72
C SER A 203 4.14 -14.54 1.81
N PRO A 204 3.36 -13.81 1.00
CA PRO A 204 2.47 -14.38 0.00
C PRO A 204 3.12 -15.43 -0.90
N GLY A 205 4.35 -15.19 -1.34
CA GLY A 205 5.10 -16.13 -2.17
C GLY A 205 5.40 -17.46 -1.47
N THR A 206 5.80 -17.43 -0.19
CA THR A 206 6.01 -18.64 0.62
C THR A 206 4.69 -19.38 0.90
N LEU A 207 3.58 -18.63 1.06
CA LEU A 207 2.25 -19.21 1.23
C LEU A 207 1.70 -19.85 -0.06
N GLY A 208 2.37 -19.63 -1.21
CA GLY A 208 2.00 -20.23 -2.49
C GLY A 208 1.16 -19.34 -3.40
N ALA A 209 0.99 -18.05 -3.09
CA ALA A 209 0.23 -17.13 -3.93
C ALA A 209 0.89 -16.91 -5.30
N ASP A 210 0.07 -16.72 -6.33
CA ASP A 210 0.53 -16.35 -7.68
C ASP A 210 0.73 -14.85 -7.82
N ILE A 211 -0.05 -14.06 -7.06
CA ILE A 211 -0.13 -12.61 -7.12
C ILE A 211 -0.18 -12.06 -5.69
N ALA A 212 0.56 -11.00 -5.41
CA ALA A 212 0.40 -10.17 -4.22
C ALA A 212 0.13 -8.72 -4.63
N VAL A 213 -0.83 -8.09 -3.97
CA VAL A 213 -1.22 -6.69 -4.18
C VAL A 213 -1.41 -5.98 -2.85
N GLY A 214 -1.35 -4.67 -2.85
CA GLY A 214 -1.61 -3.87 -1.65
C GLY A 214 -1.15 -2.43 -1.83
N SER A 215 -1.11 -1.69 -0.72
CA SER A 215 -0.62 -0.32 -0.67
C SER A 215 0.70 -0.21 0.07
N SER A 216 1.55 0.70 -0.37
CA SER A 216 2.78 1.08 0.35
C SER A 216 2.61 2.38 1.17
N GLN A 217 1.38 2.86 1.37
CA GLN A 217 1.10 4.14 2.04
C GLN A 217 1.74 4.23 3.41
N ARG A 218 1.68 3.16 4.22
CA ARG A 218 2.24 3.18 5.57
C ARG A 218 3.78 3.13 5.63
N PHE A 219 4.45 3.10 4.47
CA PHE A 219 5.90 3.29 4.37
C PHE A 219 6.22 4.78 4.15
N GLY A 220 5.88 5.59 5.14
CA GLY A 220 6.23 7.00 5.21
C GLY A 220 5.50 7.92 4.24
N VAL A 221 4.42 7.48 3.58
CA VAL A 221 3.61 8.33 2.72
C VAL A 221 2.53 9.03 3.54
N PRO A 222 2.60 10.36 3.74
CA PRO A 222 1.59 11.09 4.49
C PRO A 222 0.21 10.96 3.84
N LEU A 223 -0.85 10.97 4.65
CA LEU A 223 -2.22 10.98 4.13
C LEU A 223 -2.55 12.27 3.35
N PHE A 224 -1.74 13.32 3.48
CA PHE A 224 -1.97 14.63 2.87
C PHE A 224 -3.43 15.08 3.09
N PHE A 225 -4.08 15.59 2.02
CA PHE A 225 -5.47 16.05 2.09
C PHE A 225 -6.46 15.13 1.36
N GLY A 226 -5.99 14.08 0.74
CA GLY A 226 -6.82 13.16 -0.06
C GLY A 226 -6.44 11.70 0.06
N GLY A 227 -5.49 11.33 0.93
CA GLY A 227 -5.07 9.97 1.15
C GLY A 227 -4.47 9.30 -0.09
N PRO A 228 -3.47 9.92 -0.77
CA PRO A 228 -2.88 9.32 -1.95
C PRO A 228 -2.04 8.10 -1.56
N HIS A 229 -2.07 7.06 -2.41
CA HIS A 229 -1.34 5.82 -2.19
C HIS A 229 -0.36 5.56 -3.34
N ALA A 230 0.64 4.72 -3.09
CA ALA A 230 1.37 3.99 -4.11
C ALA A 230 1.10 2.51 -3.89
N ALA A 231 0.26 1.94 -4.72
CA ALA A 231 -0.02 0.51 -4.67
C ALA A 231 1.04 -0.30 -5.40
N PHE A 232 1.06 -1.58 -5.14
CA PHE A 232 1.98 -2.52 -5.79
C PHE A 232 1.25 -3.75 -6.30
N MET A 233 1.89 -4.42 -7.25
CA MET A 233 1.56 -5.78 -7.66
C MET A 233 2.86 -6.55 -7.87
N ALA A 234 2.95 -7.70 -7.22
CA ALA A 234 4.00 -8.67 -7.44
C ALA A 234 3.42 -9.99 -7.94
N VAL A 235 4.15 -10.70 -8.80
CA VAL A 235 3.66 -11.92 -9.43
C VAL A 235 4.77 -12.96 -9.58
N THR A 236 4.36 -14.22 -9.77
CA THR A 236 5.26 -15.30 -10.17
C THR A 236 5.84 -15.03 -11.58
N GLU A 237 6.98 -15.64 -11.88
CA GLU A 237 7.68 -15.49 -13.17
C GLU A 237 6.78 -15.79 -14.39
N LYS A 238 5.85 -16.72 -14.24
CA LYS A 238 4.90 -17.12 -15.31
C LYS A 238 3.99 -15.96 -15.74
N LEU A 239 3.67 -15.05 -14.81
CA LEU A 239 2.69 -13.98 -15.00
C LEU A 239 3.31 -12.65 -15.43
N LYS A 240 4.62 -12.53 -15.49
CA LYS A 240 5.32 -11.25 -15.77
C LYS A 240 4.84 -10.51 -17.03
N ARG A 241 4.41 -11.26 -18.06
CA ARG A 241 3.92 -10.66 -19.32
C ARG A 241 2.48 -10.16 -19.23
N GLN A 242 1.77 -10.52 -18.18
CA GLN A 242 0.38 -10.10 -17.90
C GLN A 242 0.30 -9.05 -16.79
N LEU A 243 1.43 -8.76 -16.13
CA LEU A 243 1.52 -7.79 -15.04
C LEU A 243 1.09 -6.40 -15.51
N ALA A 244 0.21 -5.73 -14.78
CA ALA A 244 -0.16 -4.34 -15.01
C ALA A 244 0.91 -3.37 -14.50
N GLY A 245 0.94 -2.16 -15.03
CA GLY A 245 1.89 -1.11 -14.64
C GLY A 245 3.28 -1.28 -15.27
N ARG A 246 4.14 -0.32 -15.01
CA ARG A 246 5.51 -0.26 -15.54
C ARG A 246 6.43 -1.24 -14.82
N ILE A 247 7.44 -1.72 -15.50
CA ILE A 247 8.53 -2.50 -14.93
C ILE A 247 9.83 -1.81 -15.32
N VAL A 248 10.65 -1.47 -14.34
CA VAL A 248 12.01 -1.00 -14.54
C VAL A 248 12.94 -2.21 -14.64
N GLY A 249 13.82 -2.20 -15.61
CA GLY A 249 14.83 -3.23 -15.80
C GLY A 249 16.24 -2.65 -15.89
N VAL A 250 17.23 -3.44 -15.51
CA VAL A 250 18.64 -3.11 -15.61
C VAL A 250 19.15 -3.43 -17.01
N SER A 251 19.91 -2.50 -17.60
CA SER A 251 20.57 -2.60 -18.90
C SER A 251 21.99 -2.07 -18.76
N LYS A 252 22.63 -1.80 -19.89
CA LYS A 252 23.95 -1.14 -19.97
C LYS A 252 23.89 0.02 -20.94
N ASP A 253 24.64 1.09 -20.64
CA ASP A 253 24.88 2.19 -21.56
C ASP A 253 25.93 1.82 -22.64
N ALA A 254 26.25 2.79 -23.50
CA ALA A 254 27.21 2.59 -24.58
C ALA A 254 28.65 2.28 -24.08
N GLU A 255 28.99 2.71 -22.86
CA GLU A 255 30.27 2.44 -22.21
C GLU A 255 30.27 1.18 -21.34
N GLY A 256 29.13 0.44 -21.30
CA GLY A 256 28.99 -0.79 -20.53
C GLY A 256 28.66 -0.58 -19.04
N ARG A 257 28.37 0.63 -18.59
CA ARG A 257 27.96 0.94 -17.22
C ARG A 257 26.50 0.55 -16.99
N PRO A 258 26.07 0.23 -15.75
CA PRO A 258 24.65 -0.01 -15.44
C PRO A 258 23.78 1.18 -15.86
N ALA A 259 22.67 0.88 -16.53
CA ALA A 259 21.67 1.86 -16.93
C ALA A 259 20.27 1.26 -16.75
N TYR A 260 19.29 2.11 -16.51
CA TYR A 260 17.92 1.69 -16.23
C TYR A 260 17.01 2.05 -17.39
N ARG A 261 16.02 1.22 -17.67
CA ARG A 261 15.00 1.47 -18.68
C ARG A 261 13.71 0.73 -18.35
N LEU A 262 12.63 1.11 -19.00
CA LEU A 262 11.38 0.35 -18.91
C LEU A 262 11.54 -1.00 -19.65
N ALA A 263 11.12 -2.06 -18.98
CA ALA A 263 11.15 -3.43 -19.49
C ALA A 263 9.76 -3.89 -19.96
N LEU A 264 9.73 -4.86 -20.89
CA LEU A 264 8.48 -5.45 -21.41
C LEU A 264 7.47 -4.43 -21.97
N GLN A 265 7.92 -3.34 -22.55
CA GLN A 265 7.07 -2.22 -23.05
C GLN A 265 6.02 -2.62 -24.07
N THR A 266 6.17 -3.77 -24.75
CA THR A 266 5.19 -4.29 -25.72
C THR A 266 3.81 -4.56 -25.11
N ARG A 267 3.66 -4.55 -23.79
CA ARG A 267 2.39 -4.67 -23.07
C ARG A 267 1.62 -3.35 -22.97
N GLU A 268 2.28 -2.24 -23.25
CA GLU A 268 1.86 -0.90 -22.89
C GLU A 268 0.89 -0.29 -23.91
N GLN A 269 0.02 0.62 -23.41
CA GLN A 269 -1.02 1.26 -24.19
C GLN A 269 -0.50 2.01 -25.42
N HIS A 270 0.61 2.73 -25.31
CA HIS A 270 1.20 3.50 -26.41
C HIS A 270 1.71 2.61 -27.56
N ILE A 271 1.92 1.31 -27.32
CA ILE A 271 2.33 0.33 -28.35
C ILE A 271 1.14 -0.49 -28.82
N ARG A 272 0.35 -1.05 -27.90
CA ARG A 272 -0.74 -2.00 -28.23
C ARG A 272 -2.12 -1.41 -28.33
N ARG A 273 -2.30 -0.14 -27.95
CA ARG A 273 -3.58 0.57 -27.97
C ARG A 273 -4.67 -0.23 -27.23
N GLU A 274 -5.80 -0.55 -27.88
CA GLU A 274 -6.90 -1.33 -27.31
C GLU A 274 -6.52 -2.77 -26.91
N ARG A 275 -5.38 -3.28 -27.37
CA ARG A 275 -4.85 -4.61 -27.01
C ARG A 275 -3.85 -4.56 -25.85
N ALA A 276 -3.67 -3.42 -25.22
CA ALA A 276 -2.77 -3.28 -24.09
C ALA A 276 -3.19 -4.19 -22.92
N THR A 277 -2.21 -4.60 -22.13
CA THR A 277 -2.45 -5.41 -20.92
C THR A 277 -3.24 -4.62 -19.88
N SER A 278 -3.00 -3.31 -19.78
CA SER A 278 -3.72 -2.38 -18.90
C SER A 278 -3.72 -0.99 -19.54
N ASN A 279 -4.72 -0.19 -19.21
CA ASN A 279 -4.81 1.22 -19.62
C ASN A 279 -4.14 2.18 -18.63
N ILE A 280 -3.42 1.66 -17.63
CA ILE A 280 -2.67 2.49 -16.70
C ILE A 280 -1.53 3.16 -17.45
N CYS A 281 -1.63 4.48 -17.61
CA CYS A 281 -0.63 5.32 -18.25
C CYS A 281 0.39 5.84 -17.23
N THR A 282 -0.10 6.47 -16.16
CA THR A 282 0.73 7.05 -15.09
C THR A 282 0.43 6.35 -13.78
N ALA A 283 1.48 6.03 -13.04
CA ALA A 283 1.40 5.47 -11.70
C ALA A 283 1.93 6.48 -10.66
N GLN A 284 1.85 6.16 -9.40
CA GLN A 284 2.25 7.01 -8.27
C GLN A 284 3.77 7.04 -8.08
N ALA A 285 4.50 7.71 -8.99
CA ALA A 285 5.96 7.71 -8.99
C ALA A 285 6.55 8.35 -7.73
N LEU A 286 6.15 9.59 -7.40
CA LEU A 286 6.68 10.30 -6.23
C LEU A 286 6.44 9.54 -4.93
N LEU A 287 5.26 8.99 -4.74
CA LEU A 287 4.89 8.26 -3.53
C LEU A 287 5.60 6.90 -3.44
N ALA A 288 5.81 6.23 -4.57
CA ALA A 288 6.63 5.01 -4.64
C ALA A 288 8.10 5.30 -4.28
N VAL A 289 8.63 6.43 -4.73
CA VAL A 289 9.97 6.90 -4.32
C VAL A 289 10.00 7.14 -2.80
N CYS A 290 9.01 7.83 -2.24
CA CYS A 290 8.92 8.03 -0.78
C CYS A 290 8.93 6.69 -0.02
N ALA A 291 8.13 5.71 -0.46
CA ALA A 291 8.05 4.40 0.19
C ALA A 291 9.36 3.62 0.09
N ALA A 292 10.02 3.64 -1.07
CA ALA A 292 11.33 3.03 -1.24
C ALA A 292 12.40 3.67 -0.35
N MET A 293 12.45 5.01 -0.28
CA MET A 293 13.38 5.74 0.57
C MET A 293 13.10 5.53 2.05
N TYR A 294 11.83 5.37 2.44
CA TYR A 294 11.45 4.99 3.79
C TYR A 294 12.02 3.62 4.18
N ALA A 295 11.88 2.64 3.29
CA ALA A 295 12.46 1.31 3.53
C ALA A 295 14.00 1.34 3.61
N ILE A 296 14.67 2.13 2.77
CA ILE A 296 16.12 2.34 2.81
C ILE A 296 16.54 3.05 4.11
N TRP A 297 15.74 4.04 4.56
CA TRP A 297 16.02 4.80 5.78
C TRP A 297 15.96 3.95 7.04
N HIS A 298 14.90 3.16 7.20
CA HIS A 298 14.71 2.32 8.38
C HIS A 298 15.51 1.01 8.32
N GLY A 299 15.75 0.51 7.12
CA GLY A 299 16.33 -0.81 6.92
C GLY A 299 15.46 -1.96 7.45
N PRO A 300 15.90 -3.20 7.32
CA PRO A 300 15.12 -4.35 7.77
C PRO A 300 14.85 -4.33 9.29
N ALA A 301 15.84 -3.96 10.09
CA ALA A 301 15.69 -3.93 11.55
C ALA A 301 14.73 -2.82 12.02
N GLY A 302 14.79 -1.63 11.41
CA GLY A 302 13.92 -0.51 11.76
C GLY A 302 12.46 -0.77 11.38
N LEU A 303 12.20 -1.32 10.19
CA LEU A 303 10.84 -1.70 9.78
C LEU A 303 10.26 -2.80 10.65
N ARG A 304 11.08 -3.79 11.01
CA ARG A 304 10.67 -4.85 11.95
C ARG A 304 10.31 -4.27 13.32
N ALA A 305 11.12 -3.37 13.85
CA ALA A 305 10.84 -2.70 15.13
C ALA A 305 9.55 -1.88 15.11
N ILE A 306 9.24 -1.22 13.98
CA ILE A 306 7.96 -0.52 13.79
C ILE A 306 6.80 -1.53 13.80
N ALA A 307 6.92 -2.63 13.06
CA ALA A 307 5.90 -3.67 13.01
C ALA A 307 5.66 -4.32 14.39
N GLU A 308 6.72 -4.64 15.12
CA GLU A 308 6.65 -5.19 16.48
C GLU A 308 5.97 -4.21 17.45
N ARG A 309 6.28 -2.91 17.35
CA ARG A 309 5.66 -1.89 18.20
C ARG A 309 4.16 -1.74 17.95
N VAL A 310 3.71 -1.68 16.71
CA VAL A 310 2.26 -1.55 16.42
C VAL A 310 1.50 -2.81 16.80
N HIS A 311 2.11 -3.98 16.63
CA HIS A 311 1.55 -5.25 17.09
C HIS A 311 1.48 -5.34 18.62
N GLN A 312 2.50 -4.84 19.33
CA GLN A 312 2.50 -4.75 20.79
C GLN A 312 1.36 -3.85 21.29
N TYR A 313 1.15 -2.67 20.68
CA TYR A 313 0.05 -1.76 21.04
C TYR A 313 -1.32 -2.40 20.83
N ALA A 314 -1.50 -3.10 19.73
CA ALA A 314 -2.72 -3.86 19.46
C ALA A 314 -2.92 -4.98 20.50
N SER A 315 -1.86 -5.68 20.88
CA SER A 315 -1.90 -6.75 21.89
C SER A 315 -2.26 -6.23 23.28
N ASP A 316 -1.65 -5.11 23.70
CA ASP A 316 -1.93 -4.46 24.99
C ASP A 316 -3.39 -3.96 25.07
N PHE A 317 -3.87 -3.35 23.98
CA PHE A 317 -5.25 -2.92 23.85
C PHE A 317 -6.21 -4.12 23.92
N ALA A 318 -5.95 -5.16 23.14
CA ALA A 318 -6.78 -6.37 23.10
C ALA A 318 -6.82 -7.09 24.46
N GLN A 319 -5.70 -7.12 25.17
CA GLN A 319 -5.66 -7.69 26.53
C GLN A 319 -6.51 -6.87 27.51
N ALA A 320 -6.45 -5.55 27.41
CA ALA A 320 -7.24 -4.66 28.29
C ALA A 320 -8.75 -4.83 28.10
N VAL A 321 -9.23 -4.89 26.83
CA VAL A 321 -10.66 -5.05 26.55
C VAL A 321 -11.17 -6.48 26.71
N GLY A 322 -10.28 -7.46 26.77
CA GLY A 322 -10.56 -8.84 27.17
C GLY A 322 -11.52 -9.58 26.22
N ASP A 323 -12.54 -10.23 26.80
CA ASP A 323 -13.48 -11.11 26.07
C ASP A 323 -14.34 -10.42 25.01
N LYS A 324 -14.29 -9.09 24.93
CA LYS A 324 -14.98 -8.33 23.88
C LYS A 324 -14.23 -8.33 22.54
N VAL A 325 -12.98 -8.81 22.50
CA VAL A 325 -12.20 -8.92 21.26
C VAL A 325 -12.79 -10.00 20.36
N VAL A 326 -13.11 -9.64 19.12
CA VAL A 326 -13.79 -10.52 18.16
C VAL A 326 -12.86 -11.58 17.57
N HIS A 327 -11.61 -11.20 17.28
CA HIS A 327 -10.63 -12.07 16.62
C HIS A 327 -9.45 -12.36 17.53
N GLU A 328 -9.09 -13.63 17.67
CA GLU A 328 -7.94 -14.06 18.47
C GLU A 328 -6.61 -13.68 17.80
N ASN A 329 -6.53 -13.86 16.49
CA ASN A 329 -5.33 -13.60 15.69
C ASN A 329 -5.46 -12.29 14.91
N PHE A 330 -4.58 -11.34 15.18
CA PHE A 330 -4.54 -10.04 14.50
C PHE A 330 -3.10 -9.51 14.44
N PHE A 331 -2.86 -8.54 13.56
CA PHE A 331 -1.57 -7.83 13.50
C PHE A 331 -1.64 -6.51 14.28
N ASP A 332 -2.30 -5.50 13.77
CA ASP A 332 -2.35 -4.14 14.31
C ASP A 332 -3.78 -3.61 14.50
N THR A 333 -4.76 -4.34 14.02
CA THR A 333 -6.17 -3.95 14.04
C THR A 333 -6.95 -4.91 14.94
N VAL A 334 -7.63 -4.33 15.93
CA VAL A 334 -8.44 -5.07 16.92
C VAL A 334 -9.90 -4.67 16.78
N THR A 335 -10.76 -5.64 16.52
CA THR A 335 -12.22 -5.46 16.49
C THR A 335 -12.83 -5.86 17.82
N VAL A 336 -13.69 -4.98 18.38
CA VAL A 336 -14.26 -5.10 19.72
C VAL A 336 -15.78 -5.03 19.64
N GLU A 337 -16.48 -5.94 20.32
CA GLU A 337 -17.94 -5.88 20.51
C GLU A 337 -18.29 -4.79 21.53
N CYS A 338 -19.17 -3.85 21.14
CA CYS A 338 -19.54 -2.70 21.95
C CYS A 338 -20.78 -1.98 21.40
N ASP A 339 -21.29 -0.98 22.13
CA ASP A 339 -22.18 0.03 21.58
C ASP A 339 -21.37 0.96 20.66
N ALA A 340 -21.34 0.65 19.36
CA ALA A 340 -20.49 1.35 18.42
C ALA A 340 -20.81 2.85 18.29
N PRO A 341 -22.06 3.28 18.21
CA PRO A 341 -22.40 4.70 18.23
C PRO A 341 -21.83 5.46 19.43
N ALA A 342 -21.96 4.88 20.65
CA ALA A 342 -21.45 5.49 21.87
C ALA A 342 -19.92 5.59 21.87
N ILE A 343 -19.21 4.52 21.47
CA ILE A 343 -17.74 4.50 21.41
C ILE A 343 -17.21 5.47 20.36
N VAL A 344 -17.81 5.53 19.16
CA VAL A 344 -17.37 6.44 18.09
C VAL A 344 -17.54 7.89 18.52
N ALA A 345 -18.65 8.25 19.19
CA ALA A 345 -18.86 9.58 19.70
C ALA A 345 -17.83 9.95 20.78
N ALA A 346 -17.62 9.07 21.77
CA ALA A 346 -16.64 9.28 22.82
C ALA A 346 -15.19 9.37 22.27
N ALA A 347 -14.86 8.55 21.28
CA ALA A 347 -13.56 8.63 20.60
C ALA A 347 -13.35 9.99 19.91
N ALA A 348 -14.36 10.47 19.19
CA ALA A 348 -14.30 11.78 18.52
C ALA A 348 -14.14 12.93 19.53
N GLU A 349 -14.84 12.90 20.66
CA GLU A 349 -14.68 13.87 21.75
C GLU A 349 -13.27 13.83 22.37
N ALA A 350 -12.67 12.62 22.43
CA ALA A 350 -11.29 12.42 22.89
C ALA A 350 -10.23 12.77 21.86
N GLY A 351 -10.61 13.16 20.62
CA GLY A 351 -9.70 13.52 19.55
C GLY A 351 -9.26 12.34 18.65
N TYR A 352 -9.96 11.20 18.71
CA TYR A 352 -9.64 9.98 17.96
C TYR A 352 -10.71 9.66 16.92
N LEU A 353 -10.25 9.12 15.79
CA LEU A 353 -11.11 8.54 14.75
C LEU A 353 -10.98 7.03 14.76
N VAL A 354 -12.04 6.33 15.14
CA VAL A 354 -12.13 4.85 15.12
C VAL A 354 -13.18 4.41 14.10
N ARG A 355 -13.13 3.17 13.66
CA ARG A 355 -14.00 2.64 12.61
C ARG A 355 -15.19 1.89 13.19
N SER A 356 -16.42 2.35 12.91
CA SER A 356 -17.65 1.58 13.18
C SER A 356 -17.81 0.43 12.19
N LEU A 357 -18.22 -0.72 12.70
CA LEU A 357 -18.61 -1.92 11.93
C LEU A 357 -20.07 -2.25 12.27
N GLY A 358 -21.00 -1.42 11.81
CA GLY A 358 -22.40 -1.44 12.20
C GLY A 358 -22.60 -0.88 13.60
N ASP A 359 -23.68 -1.31 14.27
CA ASP A 359 -24.08 -0.76 15.58
C ASP A 359 -23.43 -1.48 16.78
N SER A 360 -22.81 -2.64 16.54
CA SER A 360 -22.37 -3.54 17.62
C SER A 360 -20.86 -3.78 17.69
N LYS A 361 -20.07 -3.20 16.79
CA LYS A 361 -18.62 -3.39 16.75
C LYS A 361 -17.87 -2.12 16.35
N VAL A 362 -16.67 -1.96 16.91
CA VAL A 362 -15.69 -0.94 16.52
C VAL A 362 -14.35 -1.62 16.24
N SER A 363 -13.64 -1.23 15.18
CA SER A 363 -12.25 -1.59 15.01
C SER A 363 -11.32 -0.42 15.32
N VAL A 364 -10.19 -0.73 15.95
CA VAL A 364 -9.11 0.19 16.32
C VAL A 364 -7.83 -0.32 15.66
N SER A 365 -7.23 0.50 14.78
CA SER A 365 -6.04 0.15 14.01
C SER A 365 -4.86 1.02 14.44
N PHE A 366 -3.79 0.39 14.92
CA PHE A 366 -2.60 1.08 15.40
C PHE A 366 -1.62 1.33 14.26
N GLY A 367 -1.34 2.61 13.98
CA GLY A 367 -0.31 3.04 13.03
C GLY A 367 1.02 3.38 13.71
N GLU A 368 2.01 3.75 12.91
CA GLU A 368 3.34 4.12 13.40
C GLU A 368 3.32 5.32 14.36
N GLY A 369 2.40 6.26 14.14
CA GLY A 369 2.23 7.46 14.95
C GLY A 369 1.56 7.23 16.32
N ALA A 370 1.06 6.02 16.59
CA ALA A 370 0.45 5.69 17.87
C ALA A 370 1.48 5.71 19.01
N THR A 371 1.03 6.13 20.19
CA THR A 371 1.82 6.17 21.42
C THR A 371 1.23 5.26 22.48
N ARG A 372 1.99 5.00 23.55
CA ARG A 372 1.48 4.27 24.72
C ARG A 372 0.28 4.95 25.36
N GLU A 373 0.32 6.29 25.45
CA GLU A 373 -0.78 7.09 25.99
C GLU A 373 -2.07 6.91 25.18
N ASP A 374 -1.96 6.80 23.84
CA ASP A 374 -3.11 6.52 22.97
C ASP A 374 -3.73 5.16 23.26
N VAL A 375 -2.92 4.13 23.49
CA VAL A 375 -3.40 2.79 23.86
C VAL A 375 -4.20 2.85 25.18
N GLU A 376 -3.68 3.56 26.18
CA GLU A 376 -4.35 3.74 27.48
C GLU A 376 -5.67 4.49 27.35
N LYS A 377 -5.68 5.61 26.63
CA LYS A 377 -6.89 6.42 26.40
C LYS A 377 -7.94 5.64 25.60
N LEU A 378 -7.53 4.94 24.54
CA LEU A 378 -8.44 4.13 23.74
C LEU A 378 -9.05 2.99 24.60
N ALA A 379 -8.27 2.31 25.44
CA ALA A 379 -8.80 1.29 26.32
C ALA A 379 -9.82 1.85 27.31
N GLN A 380 -9.60 3.07 27.85
CA GLN A 380 -10.53 3.74 28.74
C GLN A 380 -11.91 4.00 28.12
N LEU A 381 -11.98 4.23 26.78
CA LEU A 381 -13.27 4.39 26.08
C LEU A 381 -14.13 3.11 26.18
N PHE A 382 -13.49 1.94 26.30
CA PHE A 382 -14.16 0.65 26.50
C PHE A 382 -14.32 0.26 27.96
N GLY A 383 -14.02 1.19 28.90
CA GLY A 383 -14.07 0.96 30.34
C GLY A 383 -12.93 0.06 30.88
N ALA A 384 -11.83 0.00 30.16
CA ALA A 384 -10.68 -0.86 30.46
C ALA A 384 -9.42 -0.05 30.80
N THR A 385 -8.42 -0.71 31.41
CA THR A 385 -7.11 -0.13 31.71
C THR A 385 -6.05 -0.95 31.01
N ALA A 386 -5.33 -0.35 30.07
CA ALA A 386 -4.24 -1.02 29.36
C ALA A 386 -2.97 -1.01 30.20
N THR A 387 -2.31 -2.15 30.23
CA THR A 387 -0.97 -2.36 30.82
C THR A 387 -0.08 -3.02 29.79
N GLU A 388 1.23 -2.93 29.98
CA GLU A 388 2.15 -3.73 29.15
C GLU A 388 1.88 -5.22 29.34
N SER A 389 1.84 -5.93 28.24
CA SER A 389 1.60 -7.37 28.18
C SER A 389 2.63 -8.04 27.28
N GLU A 390 2.65 -9.35 27.25
CA GLU A 390 3.33 -10.08 26.20
C GLU A 390 2.56 -9.94 24.88
N ALA A 391 3.26 -9.64 23.78
CA ALA A 391 2.64 -9.55 22.46
C ALA A 391 2.01 -10.90 22.09
N ARG A 392 0.80 -10.86 21.53
CA ARG A 392 0.12 -12.07 21.09
C ARG A 392 0.93 -12.79 20.00
N PRO A 393 1.06 -14.12 20.06
CA PRO A 393 1.75 -14.85 19.01
C PRO A 393 0.99 -14.75 17.69
N LEU A 394 1.74 -14.56 16.60
CA LEU A 394 1.15 -14.55 15.26
C LEU A 394 1.00 -15.97 14.71
N PRO A 395 -0.10 -16.28 14.01
CA PRO A 395 -0.39 -17.66 13.57
C PRO A 395 0.55 -18.15 12.44
N LEU A 396 1.10 -17.23 11.66
CA LEU A 396 1.97 -17.50 10.52
C LEU A 396 3.19 -16.58 10.61
N PRO A 397 4.09 -16.80 11.58
CA PRO A 397 5.25 -15.93 11.76
C PRO A 397 6.20 -16.04 10.57
N ARG A 398 6.78 -14.92 10.18
CA ARG A 398 7.78 -14.88 9.11
C ARG A 398 9.03 -15.64 9.48
N THR A 399 9.42 -16.56 8.59
CA THR A 399 10.60 -17.42 8.77
C THR A 399 11.79 -16.96 7.94
N THR A 400 11.57 -16.09 6.96
CA THR A 400 12.59 -15.61 6.03
C THR A 400 13.05 -14.18 6.38
N GLU A 401 14.33 -13.89 6.11
CA GLU A 401 14.85 -12.52 6.19
C GLU A 401 14.14 -11.60 5.19
N THR A 402 14.07 -10.32 5.53
CA THR A 402 13.48 -9.29 4.67
C THR A 402 14.51 -8.25 4.29
N LEU A 403 14.35 -7.63 3.10
CA LEU A 403 15.17 -6.51 2.64
C LEU A 403 16.67 -6.81 2.71
N THR A 404 17.04 -7.96 2.17
CA THR A 404 18.43 -8.47 2.16
C THR A 404 19.31 -7.77 1.13
N HIS A 405 18.70 -7.12 0.12
CA HIS A 405 19.46 -6.36 -0.88
C HIS A 405 20.27 -5.24 -0.21
N PRO A 406 21.57 -5.07 -0.56
CA PRO A 406 22.48 -4.15 0.13
C PRO A 406 21.99 -2.71 0.22
N ILE A 407 21.13 -2.25 -0.68
CA ILE A 407 20.59 -0.88 -0.65
C ILE A 407 19.85 -0.59 0.66
N PHE A 408 19.14 -1.56 1.22
CA PHE A 408 18.37 -1.40 2.46
C PHE A 408 19.24 -1.40 3.73
N SER A 409 20.55 -1.61 3.58
CA SER A 409 21.53 -1.54 4.67
C SER A 409 22.66 -0.55 4.36
N SER A 410 22.48 0.33 3.37
CA SER A 410 23.55 1.25 2.90
C SER A 410 23.47 2.63 3.51
N VAL A 411 22.33 3.03 4.08
CA VAL A 411 22.08 4.37 4.63
C VAL A 411 21.91 4.27 6.15
N HIS A 412 22.79 4.94 6.88
CA HIS A 412 22.84 4.89 8.35
C HIS A 412 22.76 6.29 9.00
N SER A 413 22.55 7.34 8.21
CA SER A 413 22.45 8.70 8.72
C SER A 413 21.68 9.62 7.77
N GLU A 414 21.16 10.72 8.31
CA GLU A 414 20.50 11.78 7.52
C GLU A 414 21.39 12.29 6.39
N THR A 415 22.69 12.50 6.66
CA THR A 415 23.63 12.97 5.65
C THR A 415 23.84 11.96 4.52
N GLN A 416 23.87 10.67 4.81
CA GLN A 416 23.98 9.64 3.77
C GLN A 416 22.71 9.60 2.92
N MET A 417 21.52 9.67 3.52
CA MET A 417 20.26 9.74 2.78
C MET A 417 20.19 10.98 1.89
N LEU A 418 20.54 12.15 2.42
CA LEU A 418 20.60 13.39 1.65
C LEU A 418 21.51 13.27 0.43
N ARG A 419 22.70 12.70 0.60
CA ARG A 419 23.66 12.50 -0.49
C ARG A 419 23.16 11.53 -1.53
N TYR A 420 22.54 10.44 -1.10
CA TYR A 420 21.96 9.46 -2.01
C TYR A 420 20.80 10.07 -2.82
N LEU A 421 19.88 10.78 -2.18
CA LEU A 421 18.78 11.48 -2.86
C LEU A 421 19.32 12.53 -3.85
N ARG A 422 20.39 13.24 -3.48
CA ARG A 422 21.04 14.21 -4.36
C ARG A 422 21.70 13.54 -5.56
N GLU A 423 22.38 12.41 -5.36
CA GLU A 423 22.98 11.62 -6.43
C GLU A 423 21.93 11.16 -7.45
N LEU A 424 20.79 10.65 -6.98
CA LEU A 424 19.69 10.27 -7.86
C LEU A 424 19.12 11.47 -8.63
N LYS A 425 18.84 12.56 -7.92
CA LYS A 425 18.30 13.78 -8.52
C LYS A 425 19.21 14.35 -9.62
N ASP A 426 20.52 14.30 -9.42
CA ASP A 426 21.50 14.86 -10.37
C ASP A 426 21.65 14.04 -11.64
N LYS A 427 21.15 12.78 -11.66
CA LYS A 427 21.07 11.96 -12.87
C LYS A 427 19.88 12.34 -13.78
N ASP A 428 18.97 13.21 -13.30
CA ASP A 428 17.70 13.51 -13.96
C ASP A 428 17.61 14.96 -14.44
N LEU A 429 16.73 15.20 -15.40
CA LEU A 429 16.23 16.53 -15.75
C LEU A 429 14.90 16.81 -15.04
N ALA A 430 14.74 18.03 -14.53
CA ALA A 430 13.52 18.49 -13.88
C ALA A 430 13.29 19.99 -14.14
N LEU A 431 12.05 20.45 -13.98
CA LEU A 431 11.66 21.82 -14.31
C LEU A 431 12.23 22.89 -13.35
N ASP A 432 12.85 22.47 -12.24
CA ASP A 432 13.55 23.36 -11.32
C ASP A 432 14.86 23.93 -11.89
N ARG A 433 15.40 23.33 -12.95
CA ARG A 433 16.72 23.67 -13.52
C ARG A 433 16.76 23.71 -15.05
N THR A 434 15.73 23.24 -15.74
CA THR A 434 15.71 23.17 -17.20
C THR A 434 14.32 23.11 -17.75
N MET A 435 14.17 23.45 -19.03
CA MET A 435 12.95 23.27 -19.82
C MET A 435 12.97 21.87 -20.43
N ILE A 436 11.91 21.09 -20.20
CA ILE A 436 11.76 19.76 -20.79
C ILE A 436 10.53 19.79 -21.69
N PRO A 437 10.65 19.42 -23.00
CA PRO A 437 9.49 19.22 -23.84
C PRO A 437 8.68 18.00 -23.33
N LEU A 438 7.50 18.25 -22.77
CA LEU A 438 6.61 17.20 -22.28
C LEU A 438 5.84 16.57 -23.43
N GLY A 439 5.62 15.26 -23.36
CA GLY A 439 4.81 14.53 -24.32
C GLY A 439 5.48 14.29 -25.67
N SER A 440 6.76 14.44 -25.75
CA SER A 440 7.55 14.08 -26.94
C SER A 440 7.90 12.61 -26.94
#